data_f27a00d2a6a30f971aa07485a6a02851
#
_entry.id   f27a00d2a6a30f971aa07485a6a02851
#
_cell.length_a   1.000
_cell.length_b   1.000
_cell.length_c   1.000
_cell.angle_alpha   90.00
_cell.angle_beta   90.00
_cell.angle_gamma   90.00
#
_symmetry.space_group_name_H-M   'P 1'
#
loop_
_entity.id
_entity.type
_entity.pdbx_description
1 polymer ?
#
loop_
_entity_poly.entity_id
_entity_poly.type
_entity_poly.pdbx_seq_one_letter_code
_entity_poly.pdbx_strand_id
1 'polypeptide(L)'
;MNSSYENRAKLACLYAGGVWGLFWIPLRALEDAGLNGLWVTVVYFLVQTFFLIPVSLWRFKHLKLGGLNLQLTGMISGGALMLYATSIVYTDVVRAMLLFYLTPVWGTILGRLFLNENITPLRIFSMITAVIGMLTIFGLGVKFPIPQNFGDWMGVASGLLWAIASLRIRLNQNASAIDMTIGFFMWGTIFAILIALSAAPSLIPSIPQVMPAFPILIIFVILLILPGTLASLWGPKFLNPGLVGLLFMTEIVVGSISVALLAGEPFGYREVIGIILISSASMFEPVMSILKKNNIK
;
A
#
# COMPACT_ATOMS: atom_id res chain seq x y z
N MET A 1 -17.07 6.36 19.26
CA MET A 1 -15.63 6.46 18.92
C MET A 1 -15.22 7.92 19.02
N ASN A 2 -14.08 8.23 19.64
CA ASN A 2 -13.66 9.62 19.84
C ASN A 2 -13.24 10.22 18.48
N SER A 3 -13.88 11.31 18.03
CA SER A 3 -13.67 11.94 16.73
C SER A 3 -12.21 12.38 16.49
N SER A 4 -11.44 12.55 17.54
CA SER A 4 -10.01 12.87 17.46
C SER A 4 -9.19 11.71 16.87
N TYR A 5 -9.48 10.46 17.27
CA TYR A 5 -8.79 9.29 16.74
C TYR A 5 -9.12 9.03 15.27
N GLU A 6 -10.38 9.24 14.88
CA GLU A 6 -10.80 9.09 13.49
C GLU A 6 -10.07 10.06 12.55
N ASN A 7 -9.97 11.34 12.93
CA ASN A 7 -9.26 12.33 12.12
C ASN A 7 -7.77 12.04 12.05
N ARG A 8 -7.13 11.62 13.14
CA ARG A 8 -5.73 11.18 13.13
C ARG A 8 -5.53 9.96 12.25
N ALA A 9 -6.47 9.03 12.23
CA ALA A 9 -6.42 7.85 11.37
C ALA A 9 -6.53 8.21 9.89
N LYS A 10 -7.40 9.18 9.52
CA LYS A 10 -7.47 9.71 8.15
C LYS A 10 -6.14 10.33 7.73
N LEU A 11 -5.54 11.17 8.58
CA LEU A 11 -4.23 11.76 8.31
C LEU A 11 -3.13 10.70 8.20
N ALA A 12 -3.14 9.68 9.05
CA ALA A 12 -2.19 8.58 8.99
C ALA A 12 -2.30 7.80 7.67
N CYS A 13 -3.52 7.52 7.18
CA CYS A 13 -3.72 6.85 5.90
C CYS A 13 -3.29 7.71 4.71
N LEU A 14 -3.58 9.03 4.73
CA LEU A 14 -3.11 9.97 3.70
C LEU A 14 -1.57 10.06 3.68
N TYR A 15 -0.94 10.16 4.85
CA TYR A 15 0.51 10.16 4.99
C TYR A 15 1.11 8.85 4.47
N ALA A 16 0.53 7.72 4.86
CA ALA A 16 0.98 6.41 4.42
C ALA A 16 0.92 6.27 2.89
N GLY A 17 -0.21 6.67 2.26
CA GLY A 17 -0.32 6.69 0.81
C GLY A 17 0.77 7.57 0.17
N GLY A 18 0.98 8.79 0.70
CA GLY A 18 2.05 9.66 0.21
C GLY A 18 3.44 9.02 0.29
N VAL A 19 3.76 8.35 1.40
CA VAL A 19 5.03 7.63 1.55
C VAL A 19 5.16 6.48 0.55
N TRP A 20 4.10 5.69 0.36
CA TRP A 20 4.09 4.61 -0.63
C TRP A 20 4.24 5.13 -2.07
N GLY A 21 3.78 6.36 -2.36
CA GLY A 21 4.04 7.03 -3.65
C GLY A 21 5.51 7.33 -3.93
N LEU A 22 6.36 7.34 -2.90
CA LEU A 22 7.81 7.56 -3.04
C LEU A 22 8.62 6.24 -3.04
N PHE A 23 7.95 5.10 -2.86
CA PHE A 23 8.65 3.83 -2.66
C PHE A 23 9.40 3.34 -3.92
N TRP A 24 9.07 3.87 -5.10
CA TRP A 24 9.78 3.60 -6.35
C TRP A 24 11.25 4.06 -6.32
N ILE A 25 11.55 5.11 -5.53
CA ILE A 25 12.91 5.69 -5.46
C ILE A 25 13.96 4.68 -4.96
N PRO A 26 13.79 4.04 -3.78
CA PRO A 26 14.73 3.01 -3.34
C PRO A 26 14.72 1.76 -4.21
N LEU A 27 13.61 1.41 -4.87
CA LEU A 27 13.57 0.29 -5.81
C LEU A 27 14.41 0.59 -7.05
N ARG A 28 14.26 1.79 -7.62
CA ARG A 28 15.06 2.22 -8.78
C ARG A 28 16.55 2.26 -8.48
N ALA A 29 16.94 2.72 -7.28
CA ALA A 29 18.33 2.70 -6.87
C ALA A 29 18.92 1.27 -6.83
N LEU A 30 18.12 0.27 -6.49
CA LEU A 30 18.53 -1.15 -6.56
C LEU A 30 18.59 -1.68 -8.00
N GLU A 31 17.64 -1.27 -8.85
CA GLU A 31 17.66 -1.61 -10.27
C GLU A 31 18.87 -1.00 -10.99
N ASP A 32 19.19 0.27 -10.72
CA ASP A 32 20.37 0.98 -11.23
C ASP A 32 21.69 0.32 -10.77
N ALA A 33 21.67 -0.34 -9.60
CA ALA A 33 22.77 -1.18 -9.14
C ALA A 33 22.83 -2.55 -9.84
N GLY A 34 21.92 -2.82 -10.81
CA GLY A 34 21.91 -4.02 -11.65
C GLY A 34 21.16 -5.21 -11.05
N LEU A 35 20.31 -5.02 -10.06
CA LEU A 35 19.49 -6.10 -9.51
C LEU A 35 18.30 -6.42 -10.43
N ASN A 36 17.94 -7.71 -10.54
CA ASN A 36 16.70 -8.13 -11.17
C ASN A 36 15.49 -7.75 -10.31
N GLY A 37 14.35 -7.39 -10.93
CA GLY A 37 13.16 -6.86 -10.25
C GLY A 37 12.65 -7.71 -9.07
N LEU A 38 12.68 -9.05 -9.14
CA LEU A 38 12.33 -9.92 -8.02
C LEU A 38 13.33 -9.80 -6.86
N TRP A 39 14.63 -9.71 -7.16
CA TRP A 39 15.67 -9.54 -6.15
C TRP A 39 15.72 -8.12 -5.58
N VAL A 40 15.33 -7.11 -6.36
CA VAL A 40 15.06 -5.75 -5.86
C VAL A 40 14.07 -5.80 -4.70
N THR A 41 12.96 -6.51 -4.90
CA THR A 41 11.92 -6.66 -3.86
C THR A 41 12.44 -7.41 -2.63
N VAL A 42 13.24 -8.48 -2.82
CA VAL A 42 13.87 -9.21 -1.70
C VAL A 42 14.76 -8.28 -0.87
N VAL A 43 15.69 -7.58 -1.51
CA VAL A 43 16.62 -6.68 -0.81
C VAL A 43 15.86 -5.56 -0.11
N TYR A 44 14.87 -4.97 -0.78
CA TYR A 44 14.01 -3.95 -0.20
C TYR A 44 13.39 -4.44 1.11
N PHE A 45 12.68 -5.57 1.12
CA PHE A 45 12.02 -6.10 2.32
C PHE A 45 13.01 -6.57 3.40
N LEU A 46 14.13 -7.14 2.97
CA LEU A 46 15.17 -7.64 3.88
C LEU A 46 15.77 -6.51 4.72
N VAL A 47 15.98 -5.33 4.12
CA VAL A 47 16.55 -4.18 4.83
C VAL A 47 15.61 -3.72 5.95
N GLN A 48 14.30 -3.56 5.69
CA GLN A 48 13.35 -3.21 6.74
C GLN A 48 13.25 -4.28 7.82
N THR A 49 13.23 -5.55 7.42
CA THR A 49 13.20 -6.66 8.37
C THR A 49 14.43 -6.65 9.26
N PHE A 50 15.62 -6.38 8.69
CA PHE A 50 16.87 -6.27 9.45
C PHE A 50 16.80 -5.15 10.50
N PHE A 51 16.32 -3.95 10.14
CA PHE A 51 16.14 -2.84 11.08
C PHE A 51 15.10 -3.12 12.15
N LEU A 52 14.16 -4.02 11.89
CA LEU A 52 13.14 -4.43 12.86
C LEU A 52 13.59 -5.56 13.79
N ILE A 53 14.73 -6.22 13.56
CA ILE A 53 15.24 -7.30 14.43
C ILE A 53 15.35 -6.85 15.90
N PRO A 54 16.01 -5.72 16.24
CA PRO A 54 16.12 -5.29 17.63
C PRO A 54 14.75 -5.05 18.28
N VAL A 55 13.82 -4.44 17.51
CA VAL A 55 12.45 -4.19 17.97
C VAL A 55 11.70 -5.51 18.16
N SER A 56 11.88 -6.47 17.27
CA SER A 56 11.28 -7.80 17.35
C SER A 56 11.74 -8.58 18.59
N LEU A 57 13.04 -8.51 18.90
CA LEU A 57 13.61 -9.12 20.10
C LEU A 57 13.06 -8.48 21.38
N TRP A 58 13.01 -7.15 21.42
CA TRP A 58 12.41 -6.43 22.54
C TRP A 58 10.93 -6.75 22.73
N ARG A 59 10.18 -6.89 21.62
CA ARG A 59 8.74 -7.18 21.64
C ARG A 59 8.39 -8.66 21.55
N PHE A 60 9.36 -9.55 21.67
CA PHE A 60 9.17 -11.00 21.46
C PHE A 60 7.98 -11.60 22.26
N LYS A 61 7.82 -11.18 23.52
CA LYS A 61 6.67 -11.60 24.35
C LYS A 61 5.33 -11.18 23.76
N HIS A 62 5.23 -9.93 23.24
CA HIS A 62 4.01 -9.40 22.63
C HIS A 62 3.71 -10.10 21.29
N LEU A 63 4.74 -10.34 20.48
CA LEU A 63 4.62 -11.10 19.23
C LEU A 63 4.09 -12.51 19.48
N LYS A 64 4.61 -13.19 20.51
CA LYS A 64 4.12 -14.51 20.92
C LYS A 64 2.67 -14.47 21.41
N LEU A 65 2.32 -13.48 22.23
CA LEU A 65 0.95 -13.29 22.73
C LEU A 65 -0.05 -12.91 21.62
N GLY A 66 0.39 -12.21 20.59
CA GLY A 66 -0.43 -11.88 19.42
C GLY A 66 -0.89 -13.11 18.63
N GLY A 67 -0.18 -14.23 18.77
CA GLY A 67 -0.56 -15.54 18.28
C GLY A 67 -0.89 -15.58 16.79
N LEU A 68 -1.76 -16.53 16.42
CA LEU A 68 -2.14 -16.75 15.03
C LEU A 68 -2.82 -15.54 14.38
N ASN A 69 -3.60 -14.77 15.12
CA ASN A 69 -4.28 -13.58 14.58
C ASN A 69 -3.30 -12.52 14.07
N LEU A 70 -2.23 -12.26 14.83
CA LEU A 70 -1.19 -11.33 14.42
C LEU A 70 -0.42 -11.86 13.21
N GLN A 71 -0.04 -13.14 13.23
CA GLN A 71 0.67 -13.78 12.12
C GLN A 71 -0.15 -13.77 10.82
N LEU A 72 -1.43 -14.12 10.87
CA LEU A 72 -2.32 -14.05 9.72
C LEU A 72 -2.47 -12.63 9.17
N THR A 73 -2.52 -11.61 10.03
CA THR A 73 -2.57 -10.22 9.57
C THR A 73 -1.28 -9.84 8.85
N GLY A 74 -0.11 -10.22 9.39
CA GLY A 74 1.19 -10.03 8.74
C GLY A 74 1.31 -10.77 7.40
N MET A 75 0.91 -12.06 7.38
CA MET A 75 0.90 -12.86 6.15
C MET A 75 0.03 -12.24 5.04
N ILE A 76 -1.19 -11.84 5.38
CA ILE A 76 -2.14 -11.30 4.41
C ILE A 76 -1.66 -9.93 3.91
N SER A 77 -1.21 -9.04 4.80
CA SER A 77 -0.75 -7.72 4.40
C SER A 77 0.60 -7.76 3.66
N GLY A 78 1.58 -8.53 4.15
CA GLY A 78 2.86 -8.75 3.47
C GLY A 78 2.69 -9.48 2.14
N GLY A 79 1.83 -10.51 2.11
CA GLY A 79 1.47 -11.24 0.90
C GLY A 79 0.76 -10.37 -0.15
N ALA A 80 -0.10 -9.45 0.28
CA ALA A 80 -0.73 -8.47 -0.62
C ALA A 80 0.32 -7.66 -1.38
N LEU A 81 1.29 -7.09 -0.67
CA LEU A 81 2.32 -6.28 -1.32
C LEU A 81 3.24 -7.14 -2.20
N MET A 82 3.53 -8.39 -1.79
CA MET A 82 4.32 -9.30 -2.62
C MET A 82 3.61 -9.70 -3.91
N LEU A 83 2.31 -9.96 -3.87
CA LEU A 83 1.54 -10.21 -5.09
C LEU A 83 1.49 -8.98 -5.98
N TYR A 84 1.39 -7.78 -5.41
CA TYR A 84 1.44 -6.54 -6.17
C TYR A 84 2.80 -6.37 -6.87
N ALA A 85 3.90 -6.48 -6.13
CA ALA A 85 5.24 -6.37 -6.69
C ALA A 85 5.51 -7.44 -7.77
N THR A 86 5.05 -8.67 -7.55
CA THR A 86 5.17 -9.75 -8.54
C THR A 86 4.28 -9.51 -9.76
N SER A 87 3.08 -8.96 -9.58
CA SER A 87 2.20 -8.56 -10.67
C SER A 87 2.89 -7.60 -11.64
N ILE A 88 3.59 -6.59 -11.13
CA ILE A 88 4.35 -5.62 -11.94
C ILE A 88 5.43 -6.30 -12.81
N VAL A 89 5.99 -7.42 -12.36
CA VAL A 89 6.99 -8.18 -13.14
C VAL A 89 6.34 -9.00 -14.26
N TYR A 90 5.11 -9.47 -14.08
CA TYR A 90 4.45 -10.40 -15.00
C TYR A 90 3.36 -9.76 -15.89
N THR A 91 3.01 -8.49 -15.65
CA THR A 91 2.07 -7.75 -16.51
C THR A 91 2.51 -6.29 -16.64
N ASP A 92 1.80 -5.54 -17.47
CA ASP A 92 2.00 -4.10 -17.60
C ASP A 92 1.78 -3.38 -16.26
N VAL A 93 2.71 -2.49 -15.90
CA VAL A 93 2.71 -1.77 -14.60
C VAL A 93 1.38 -1.03 -14.39
N VAL A 94 0.87 -0.38 -15.43
CA VAL A 94 -0.40 0.36 -15.36
C VAL A 94 -1.56 -0.58 -15.09
N ARG A 95 -1.58 -1.76 -15.73
CA ARG A 95 -2.60 -2.79 -15.49
C ARG A 95 -2.53 -3.35 -14.08
N ALA A 96 -1.32 -3.66 -13.59
CA ALA A 96 -1.10 -4.12 -12.22
C ALA A 96 -1.65 -3.10 -11.20
N MET A 97 -1.34 -1.81 -11.40
CA MET A 97 -1.83 -0.72 -10.56
C MET A 97 -3.35 -0.59 -10.62
N LEU A 98 -3.95 -0.55 -11.81
CA LEU A 98 -5.40 -0.45 -11.97
C LEU A 98 -6.14 -1.58 -11.24
N LEU A 99 -5.63 -2.80 -11.33
CA LEU A 99 -6.22 -3.98 -10.69
C LEU A 99 -6.03 -3.99 -9.18
N PHE A 100 -4.86 -3.56 -8.68
CA PHE A 100 -4.63 -3.36 -7.25
C PHE A 100 -5.56 -2.30 -6.67
N TYR A 101 -5.76 -1.18 -7.35
CA TYR A 101 -6.62 -0.08 -6.89
C TYR A 101 -8.12 -0.35 -6.99
N LEU A 102 -8.54 -1.58 -7.26
CA LEU A 102 -9.87 -2.07 -6.91
C LEU A 102 -10.05 -2.25 -5.38
N THR A 103 -8.99 -2.06 -4.60
CA THR A 103 -8.98 -2.13 -3.13
C THR A 103 -10.12 -1.36 -2.45
N PRO A 104 -10.47 -0.10 -2.81
CA PRO A 104 -11.61 0.59 -2.21
C PRO A 104 -12.94 -0.11 -2.45
N VAL A 105 -13.10 -0.76 -3.60
CA VAL A 105 -14.30 -1.54 -3.94
C VAL A 105 -14.36 -2.78 -3.05
N TRP A 106 -13.29 -3.57 -2.99
CA TRP A 106 -13.20 -4.74 -2.13
C TRP A 106 -13.40 -4.37 -0.66
N GLY A 107 -12.75 -3.30 -0.20
CA GLY A 107 -12.89 -2.80 1.17
C GLY A 107 -14.31 -2.36 1.51
N THR A 108 -15.03 -1.76 0.55
CA THR A 108 -16.43 -1.36 0.74
C THR A 108 -17.35 -2.58 0.84
N ILE A 109 -17.16 -3.57 -0.04
CA ILE A 109 -17.91 -4.85 0.00
C ILE A 109 -17.66 -5.57 1.32
N LEU A 110 -16.40 -5.74 1.72
CA LEU A 110 -16.03 -6.39 2.97
C LEU A 110 -16.55 -5.63 4.19
N GLY A 111 -16.50 -4.31 4.19
CA GLY A 111 -17.07 -3.46 5.23
C GLY A 111 -18.58 -3.64 5.37
N ARG A 112 -19.30 -3.78 4.24
CA ARG A 112 -20.73 -4.09 4.25
C ARG A 112 -21.03 -5.47 4.81
N LEU A 113 -20.28 -6.49 4.38
CA LEU A 113 -20.53 -7.89 4.75
C LEU A 113 -20.15 -8.21 6.20
N PHE A 114 -19.03 -7.70 6.69
CA PHE A 114 -18.46 -8.10 7.98
C PHE A 114 -18.58 -7.07 9.10
N LEU A 115 -18.76 -5.79 8.75
CA LEU A 115 -18.90 -4.70 9.72
C LEU A 115 -20.31 -4.09 9.74
N ASN A 116 -21.22 -4.60 8.91
CA ASN A 116 -22.58 -4.05 8.72
C ASN A 116 -22.59 -2.54 8.38
N GLU A 117 -21.55 -2.06 7.70
CA GLU A 117 -21.42 -0.65 7.33
C GLU A 117 -22.30 -0.32 6.13
N ASN A 118 -22.94 0.85 6.17
CA ASN A 118 -23.77 1.30 5.03
C ASN A 118 -22.88 1.82 3.89
N ILE A 119 -23.19 1.37 2.68
CA ILE A 119 -22.61 1.92 1.46
C ILE A 119 -23.34 3.22 1.15
N THR A 120 -22.67 4.35 1.38
CA THR A 120 -23.27 5.66 1.11
C THR A 120 -23.16 6.05 -0.36
N PRO A 121 -24.12 6.83 -0.91
CA PRO A 121 -23.98 7.36 -2.27
C PRO A 121 -22.69 8.18 -2.46
N LEU A 122 -22.25 8.88 -1.42
CA LEU A 122 -20.99 9.63 -1.43
C LEU A 122 -19.78 8.70 -1.62
N ARG A 123 -19.78 7.52 -0.98
CA ARG A 123 -18.73 6.51 -1.16
C ARG A 123 -18.67 6.00 -2.59
N ILE A 124 -19.84 5.68 -3.18
CA ILE A 124 -19.92 5.24 -4.58
C ILE A 124 -19.40 6.34 -5.51
N PHE A 125 -19.84 7.58 -5.29
CA PHE A 125 -19.36 8.72 -6.08
C PHE A 125 -17.85 8.92 -5.94
N SER A 126 -17.29 8.84 -4.72
CA SER A 126 -15.85 8.92 -4.48
C SER A 126 -15.08 7.82 -5.24
N MET A 127 -15.55 6.57 -5.19
CA MET A 127 -14.90 5.46 -5.90
C MET A 127 -14.92 5.67 -7.41
N ILE A 128 -16.06 6.10 -7.98
CA ILE A 128 -16.17 6.39 -9.42
C ILE A 128 -15.23 7.53 -9.81
N THR A 129 -15.21 8.62 -9.05
CA THR A 129 -14.32 9.77 -9.29
C THR A 129 -12.85 9.37 -9.22
N ALA A 130 -12.47 8.52 -8.25
CA ALA A 130 -11.11 8.02 -8.13
C ALA A 130 -10.70 7.14 -9.32
N VAL A 131 -11.58 6.25 -9.77
CA VAL A 131 -11.33 5.41 -10.96
C VAL A 131 -11.20 6.27 -12.22
N ILE A 132 -12.07 7.27 -12.43
CA ILE A 132 -11.94 8.20 -13.55
C ILE A 132 -10.62 8.96 -13.50
N GLY A 133 -10.22 9.46 -12.31
CA GLY A 133 -8.93 10.14 -12.12
C GLY A 133 -7.74 9.26 -12.46
N MET A 134 -7.76 8.01 -12.00
CA MET A 134 -6.72 7.02 -12.28
C MET A 134 -6.63 6.71 -13.79
N LEU A 135 -7.77 6.46 -14.45
CA LEU A 135 -7.84 6.24 -15.91
C LEU A 135 -7.36 7.49 -16.67
N THR A 136 -7.57 8.69 -16.14
CA THR A 136 -7.09 9.93 -16.75
C THR A 136 -5.56 10.02 -16.70
N ILE A 137 -4.93 9.68 -15.58
CA ILE A 137 -3.44 9.67 -15.44
C ILE A 137 -2.85 8.62 -16.37
N PHE A 138 -3.30 7.37 -16.25
CA PHE A 138 -2.70 6.25 -16.97
C PHE A 138 -3.10 6.16 -18.45
N GLY A 139 -4.11 6.90 -18.86
CA GLY A 139 -4.56 7.04 -20.26
C GLY A 139 -5.77 6.20 -20.63
N LEU A 140 -6.65 6.82 -21.44
CA LEU A 140 -7.87 6.18 -21.96
C LEU A 140 -7.61 5.09 -23.04
N GLY A 141 -6.34 4.89 -23.45
CA GLY A 141 -5.93 3.85 -24.38
C GLY A 141 -5.74 2.47 -23.75
N VAL A 142 -5.75 2.39 -22.42
CA VAL A 142 -5.68 1.10 -21.71
C VAL A 142 -7.03 0.42 -21.84
N LYS A 143 -7.08 -0.77 -22.46
CA LYS A 143 -8.28 -1.62 -22.45
C LYS A 143 -8.74 -1.77 -21.00
N PHE A 144 -10.06 -1.71 -20.77
CA PHE A 144 -10.64 -1.91 -19.45
C PHE A 144 -9.94 -3.09 -18.75
N PRO A 145 -9.48 -2.95 -17.51
CA PRO A 145 -8.59 -3.92 -16.87
C PRO A 145 -9.33 -5.20 -16.43
N ILE A 146 -9.84 -5.95 -17.42
CA ILE A 146 -10.25 -7.33 -17.21
C ILE A 146 -8.97 -8.17 -17.15
N PRO A 147 -8.78 -8.99 -16.11
CA PRO A 147 -7.61 -9.86 -16.00
C PRO A 147 -7.45 -10.77 -17.22
N GLN A 148 -6.31 -10.73 -17.91
CA GLN A 148 -6.03 -11.48 -19.12
C GLN A 148 -4.87 -12.47 -18.96
N ASN A 149 -4.00 -12.26 -17.97
CA ASN A 149 -2.82 -13.06 -17.72
C ASN A 149 -2.64 -13.29 -16.21
N PHE A 150 -1.66 -14.11 -15.86
CA PHE A 150 -1.37 -14.46 -14.46
C PHE A 150 -0.97 -13.25 -13.62
N GLY A 151 -0.19 -12.31 -14.16
CA GLY A 151 0.18 -11.07 -13.48
C GLY A 151 -1.03 -10.20 -13.14
N ASP A 152 -2.01 -10.11 -14.07
CA ASP A 152 -3.26 -9.38 -13.81
C ASP A 152 -4.03 -9.98 -12.63
N TRP A 153 -4.16 -11.30 -12.55
CA TRP A 153 -4.80 -11.98 -11.42
C TRP A 153 -4.06 -11.78 -10.10
N MET A 154 -2.73 -11.69 -10.14
CA MET A 154 -1.96 -11.31 -8.96
C MET A 154 -2.27 -9.87 -8.51
N GLY A 155 -2.45 -8.93 -9.45
CA GLY A 155 -2.87 -7.55 -9.16
C GLY A 155 -4.23 -7.49 -8.47
N VAL A 156 -5.24 -8.21 -9.00
CA VAL A 156 -6.57 -8.32 -8.35
C VAL A 156 -6.48 -8.93 -6.96
N ALA A 157 -5.76 -10.06 -6.84
CA ALA A 157 -5.62 -10.77 -5.58
C ALA A 157 -4.89 -9.91 -4.52
N SER A 158 -3.90 -9.12 -4.93
CA SER A 158 -3.18 -8.21 -4.04
C SER A 158 -4.11 -7.14 -3.46
N GLY A 159 -4.93 -6.50 -4.30
CA GLY A 159 -5.94 -5.52 -3.86
C GLY A 159 -6.98 -6.12 -2.91
N LEU A 160 -7.45 -7.32 -3.20
CA LEU A 160 -8.38 -8.05 -2.32
C LEU A 160 -7.71 -8.41 -0.97
N LEU A 161 -6.49 -8.94 -0.99
CA LEU A 161 -5.77 -9.26 0.25
C LEU A 161 -5.49 -8.02 1.09
N TRP A 162 -5.16 -6.88 0.48
CA TRP A 162 -4.99 -5.63 1.22
C TRP A 162 -6.29 -5.15 1.86
N ALA A 163 -7.42 -5.29 1.17
CA ALA A 163 -8.73 -5.01 1.74
C ALA A 163 -9.08 -5.96 2.90
N ILE A 164 -8.75 -7.26 2.79
CA ILE A 164 -8.90 -8.25 3.87
C ILE A 164 -7.99 -7.90 5.05
N ALA A 165 -6.74 -7.50 4.82
CA ALA A 165 -5.83 -7.05 5.87
C ALA A 165 -6.43 -5.85 6.62
N SER A 166 -6.93 -4.84 5.89
CA SER A 166 -7.59 -3.66 6.47
C SER A 166 -8.81 -4.03 7.32
N LEU A 167 -9.65 -4.96 6.83
CA LEU A 167 -10.78 -5.50 7.60
C LEU A 167 -10.31 -6.20 8.89
N ARG A 168 -9.30 -7.07 8.81
CA ARG A 168 -8.76 -7.77 9.98
C ARG A 168 -8.18 -6.81 11.02
N ILE A 169 -7.47 -5.78 10.57
CA ILE A 169 -6.94 -4.72 11.43
C ILE A 169 -8.10 -3.98 12.12
N ARG A 170 -9.17 -3.70 11.39
CA ARG A 170 -10.38 -3.07 11.93
C ARG A 170 -11.09 -3.93 12.97
N LEU A 171 -11.17 -5.23 12.76
CA LEU A 171 -11.77 -6.19 13.69
C LEU A 171 -10.90 -6.42 14.95
N ASN A 172 -9.56 -6.35 14.82
CA ASN A 172 -8.61 -6.57 15.91
C ASN A 172 -7.91 -5.28 16.33
N GLN A 173 -8.67 -4.32 16.86
CA GLN A 173 -8.17 -3.00 17.25
C GLN A 173 -7.10 -3.03 18.36
N ASN A 174 -7.05 -4.11 19.16
CA ASN A 174 -6.09 -4.26 20.27
C ASN A 174 -4.69 -4.65 19.79
N ALA A 175 -4.54 -5.18 18.58
CA ALA A 175 -3.23 -5.52 18.04
C ALA A 175 -2.35 -4.28 17.92
N SER A 176 -1.09 -4.36 18.33
CA SER A 176 -0.14 -3.25 18.22
C SER A 176 0.23 -3.02 16.75
N ALA A 177 0.22 -1.76 16.30
CA ALA A 177 0.68 -1.41 14.96
C ALA A 177 2.15 -1.78 14.74
N ILE A 178 2.99 -1.68 15.77
CA ILE A 178 4.40 -2.09 15.72
C ILE A 178 4.50 -3.59 15.45
N ASP A 179 3.73 -4.41 16.16
CA ASP A 179 3.77 -5.86 16.00
C ASP A 179 3.26 -6.30 14.62
N MET A 180 2.22 -5.60 14.11
CA MET A 180 1.74 -5.80 12.74
C MET A 180 2.78 -5.38 11.69
N THR A 181 3.53 -4.29 11.91
CA THR A 181 4.62 -3.85 11.03
C THR A 181 5.76 -4.88 10.98
N ILE A 182 6.12 -5.45 12.12
CA ILE A 182 7.10 -6.55 12.19
C ILE A 182 6.58 -7.75 11.36
N GLY A 183 5.35 -8.17 11.59
CA GLY A 183 4.74 -9.27 10.83
C GLY A 183 4.66 -9.00 9.34
N PHE A 184 4.30 -7.78 8.93
CA PHE A 184 4.22 -7.35 7.53
C PHE A 184 5.57 -7.52 6.81
N PHE A 185 6.65 -6.97 7.36
CA PHE A 185 7.98 -7.07 6.72
C PHE A 185 8.55 -8.48 6.80
N MET A 186 8.39 -9.17 7.92
CA MET A 186 8.85 -10.55 8.08
C MET A 186 8.21 -11.48 7.05
N TRP A 187 6.88 -11.50 6.94
CA TRP A 187 6.17 -12.32 5.98
C TRP A 187 6.39 -11.86 4.54
N GLY A 188 6.45 -10.54 4.32
CA GLY A 188 6.82 -9.97 3.02
C GLY A 188 8.20 -10.44 2.56
N THR A 189 9.20 -10.43 3.44
CA THR A 189 10.55 -10.95 3.15
C THR A 189 10.52 -12.44 2.84
N ILE A 190 9.80 -13.25 3.62
CA ILE A 190 9.68 -14.69 3.37
C ILE A 190 9.09 -14.94 1.98
N PHE A 191 7.98 -14.29 1.65
CA PHE A 191 7.35 -14.45 0.33
C PHE A 191 8.22 -13.94 -0.81
N ALA A 192 8.89 -12.79 -0.63
CA ALA A 192 9.82 -12.26 -1.62
C ALA A 192 10.95 -13.26 -1.92
N ILE A 193 11.57 -13.83 -0.88
CA ILE A 193 12.62 -14.85 -1.03
C ILE A 193 12.09 -16.09 -1.75
N LEU A 194 10.93 -16.62 -1.35
CA LEU A 194 10.35 -17.80 -1.96
C LEU A 194 10.05 -17.58 -3.45
N ILE A 195 9.48 -16.43 -3.81
CA ILE A 195 9.19 -16.07 -5.20
C ILE A 195 10.49 -15.91 -6.00
N ALA A 196 11.47 -15.17 -5.49
CA ALA A 196 12.73 -14.92 -6.19
C ALA A 196 13.54 -16.21 -6.37
N LEU A 197 13.61 -17.07 -5.38
CA LEU A 197 14.28 -18.37 -5.48
C LEU A 197 13.57 -19.33 -6.44
N SER A 198 12.26 -19.26 -6.56
CA SER A 198 11.51 -20.10 -7.49
C SER A 198 11.61 -19.63 -8.94
N ALA A 199 11.65 -18.32 -9.19
CA ALA A 199 11.56 -17.73 -10.52
C ALA A 199 12.91 -17.23 -11.09
N ALA A 200 13.86 -16.85 -10.22
CA ALA A 200 15.15 -16.28 -10.62
C ALA A 200 16.32 -16.73 -9.72
N PRO A 201 16.52 -18.05 -9.49
CA PRO A 201 17.53 -18.54 -8.53
C PRO A 201 18.97 -18.23 -8.93
N SER A 202 19.24 -18.08 -10.21
CA SER A 202 20.57 -17.75 -10.74
C SER A 202 20.96 -16.27 -10.63
N LEU A 203 20.01 -15.40 -10.24
CA LEU A 203 20.20 -13.95 -10.19
C LEU A 203 20.35 -13.40 -8.76
N ILE A 204 20.78 -14.24 -7.81
CA ILE A 204 21.04 -13.83 -6.42
C ILE A 204 22.09 -12.71 -6.41
N PRO A 205 21.78 -11.52 -5.89
CA PRO A 205 22.73 -10.41 -5.90
C PRO A 205 23.86 -10.63 -4.91
N SER A 206 25.06 -10.17 -5.29
CA SER A 206 26.20 -10.12 -4.38
C SER A 206 26.15 -8.89 -3.47
N ILE A 207 26.78 -8.97 -2.30
CA ILE A 207 26.86 -7.82 -1.37
C ILE A 207 27.48 -6.58 -2.02
N PRO A 208 28.61 -6.66 -2.77
CA PRO A 208 29.19 -5.51 -3.44
C PRO A 208 28.23 -4.85 -4.46
N GLN A 209 27.35 -5.62 -5.08
CA GLN A 209 26.36 -5.11 -6.03
C GLN A 209 25.27 -4.27 -5.33
N VAL A 210 24.88 -4.64 -4.12
CA VAL A 210 23.84 -3.93 -3.34
C VAL A 210 24.39 -2.68 -2.62
N MET A 211 25.69 -2.68 -2.27
CA MET A 211 26.34 -1.62 -1.49
C MET A 211 26.07 -0.19 -1.96
N PRO A 212 26.11 0.14 -3.28
CA PRO A 212 25.87 1.50 -3.76
C PRO A 212 24.48 2.05 -3.42
N ALA A 213 23.47 1.18 -3.36
CA ALA A 213 22.10 1.57 -3.02
C ALA A 213 21.84 1.69 -1.50
N PHE A 214 22.74 1.18 -0.64
CA PHE A 214 22.53 1.15 0.81
C PHE A 214 22.26 2.52 1.45
N PRO A 215 23.00 3.61 1.14
CA PRO A 215 22.76 4.90 1.79
C PRO A 215 21.34 5.41 1.57
N ILE A 216 20.82 5.34 0.34
CA ILE A 216 19.47 5.77 0.02
C ILE A 216 18.43 4.84 0.65
N LEU A 217 18.67 3.52 0.63
CA LEU A 217 17.79 2.55 1.29
C LEU A 217 17.64 2.84 2.79
N ILE A 218 18.74 3.04 3.52
CA ILE A 218 18.73 3.29 4.97
C ILE A 218 17.94 4.56 5.28
N ILE A 219 18.22 5.66 4.57
CA ILE A 219 17.51 6.92 4.77
C ILE A 219 16.01 6.74 4.53
N PHE A 220 15.62 6.13 3.39
CA PHE A 220 14.22 5.89 3.08
C PHE A 220 13.54 4.96 4.07
N VAL A 221 14.20 3.87 4.47
CA VAL A 221 13.66 2.90 5.43
C VAL A 221 13.35 3.58 6.76
N ILE A 222 14.30 4.29 7.34
CA ILE A 222 14.16 4.86 8.69
C ILE A 222 13.18 6.04 8.69
N LEU A 223 13.29 6.96 7.72
CA LEU A 223 12.55 8.22 7.76
C LEU A 223 11.16 8.13 7.12
N LEU A 224 10.95 7.22 6.18
CA LEU A 224 9.71 7.16 5.41
C LEU A 224 9.03 5.79 5.53
N ILE A 225 9.68 4.71 5.13
CA ILE A 225 9.01 3.43 4.94
C ILE A 225 8.53 2.82 6.26
N LEU A 226 9.35 2.78 7.30
CA LEU A 226 8.93 2.26 8.61
C LEU A 226 7.82 3.11 9.23
N PRO A 227 7.92 4.45 9.32
CA PRO A 227 6.82 5.29 9.78
C PRO A 227 5.57 5.21 8.91
N GLY A 228 5.72 5.17 7.57
CA GLY A 228 4.62 5.04 6.63
C GLY A 228 3.88 3.71 6.79
N THR A 229 4.62 2.59 6.91
CA THR A 229 4.01 1.28 7.15
C THR A 229 3.34 1.20 8.51
N LEU A 230 3.93 1.78 9.55
CA LEU A 230 3.30 1.89 10.86
C LEU A 230 1.96 2.64 10.76
N ALA A 231 1.92 3.74 10.03
CA ALA A 231 0.70 4.51 9.78
C ALA A 231 -0.32 3.71 8.95
N SER A 232 0.14 2.96 7.93
CA SER A 232 -0.70 2.06 7.10
C SER A 232 -1.41 0.98 7.92
N LEU A 233 -0.78 0.50 9.00
CA LEU A 233 -1.32 -0.57 9.84
C LEU A 233 -2.02 -0.03 11.10
N TRP A 234 -1.82 1.25 11.43
CA TRP A 234 -2.50 1.90 12.54
C TRP A 234 -3.83 2.54 12.11
N GLY A 235 -3.86 3.27 10.99
CA GLY A 235 -5.02 3.99 10.50
C GLY A 235 -6.27 3.12 10.30
N PRO A 236 -6.16 1.94 9.64
CA PRO A 236 -7.29 1.04 9.40
C PRO A 236 -8.00 0.55 10.65
N LYS A 237 -7.39 0.63 11.83
CA LYS A 237 -8.06 0.30 13.09
C LYS A 237 -9.32 1.14 13.36
N PHE A 238 -9.37 2.34 12.85
CA PHE A 238 -10.38 3.34 13.19
C PHE A 238 -11.28 3.71 12.01
N LEU A 239 -10.97 3.23 10.81
CA LEU A 239 -11.64 3.60 9.58
C LEU A 239 -12.30 2.39 8.90
N ASN A 240 -13.29 2.69 8.06
CA ASN A 240 -13.88 1.72 7.15
C ASN A 240 -12.84 1.27 6.11
N PRO A 241 -12.72 -0.04 5.79
CA PRO A 241 -11.76 -0.53 4.80
C PRO A 241 -11.89 0.12 3.42
N GLY A 242 -13.11 0.45 2.97
CA GLY A 242 -13.32 1.17 1.71
C GLY A 242 -12.77 2.59 1.74
N LEU A 243 -12.96 3.32 2.85
CA LEU A 243 -12.35 4.65 3.04
C LEU A 243 -10.83 4.57 3.13
N VAL A 244 -10.28 3.56 3.81
CA VAL A 244 -8.83 3.32 3.85
C VAL A 244 -8.26 3.19 2.45
N GLY A 245 -8.90 2.39 1.59
CA GLY A 245 -8.48 2.23 0.19
C GLY A 245 -8.49 3.55 -0.58
N LEU A 246 -9.54 4.38 -0.42
CA LEU A 246 -9.61 5.71 -1.04
C LEU A 246 -8.50 6.65 -0.55
N LEU A 247 -8.23 6.68 0.75
CA LEU A 247 -7.18 7.53 1.33
C LEU A 247 -5.79 7.11 0.85
N PHE A 248 -5.54 5.82 0.65
CA PHE A 248 -4.26 5.33 0.14
C PHE A 248 -4.03 5.66 -1.33
N MET A 249 -5.05 6.05 -2.09
CA MET A 249 -4.85 6.53 -3.47
C MET A 249 -4.02 7.82 -3.56
N THR A 250 -3.73 8.50 -2.44
CA THR A 250 -2.69 9.54 -2.38
C THR A 250 -1.31 9.04 -2.83
N GLU A 251 -1.07 7.73 -2.82
CA GLU A 251 0.09 7.08 -3.42
C GLU A 251 0.23 7.46 -4.91
N ILE A 252 -0.86 7.38 -5.67
CA ILE A 252 -0.85 7.73 -7.10
C ILE A 252 -0.53 9.22 -7.29
N VAL A 253 -1.11 10.07 -6.45
CA VAL A 253 -0.88 11.52 -6.50
C VAL A 253 0.60 11.85 -6.27
N VAL A 254 1.15 11.36 -5.16
CA VAL A 254 2.55 11.62 -4.79
C VAL A 254 3.50 10.90 -5.76
N GLY A 255 3.16 9.68 -6.18
CA GLY A 255 3.92 8.93 -7.17
C GLY A 255 4.04 9.69 -8.49
N SER A 256 2.92 10.13 -9.08
CA SER A 256 2.92 10.86 -10.35
C SER A 256 3.72 12.16 -10.27
N ILE A 257 3.57 12.93 -9.19
CA ILE A 257 4.32 14.18 -9.00
C ILE A 257 5.81 13.89 -8.82
N SER A 258 6.15 12.91 -7.98
CA SER A 258 7.55 12.60 -7.68
C SER A 258 8.31 12.05 -8.88
N VAL A 259 7.67 11.20 -9.68
CA VAL A 259 8.25 10.65 -10.91
C VAL A 259 8.48 11.76 -11.94
N ALA A 260 7.53 12.68 -12.10
CA ALA A 260 7.71 13.84 -12.97
C ALA A 260 8.88 14.74 -12.55
N LEU A 261 9.00 15.02 -11.25
CA LEU A 261 10.03 15.93 -10.72
C LEU A 261 11.43 15.28 -10.63
N LEU A 262 11.50 13.99 -10.28
CA LEU A 262 12.76 13.32 -9.95
C LEU A 262 13.25 12.38 -11.06
N ALA A 263 12.34 11.82 -11.88
CA ALA A 263 12.68 10.94 -12.98
C ALA A 263 12.54 11.60 -14.36
N GLY A 264 12.02 12.86 -14.41
CA GLY A 264 11.87 13.61 -15.66
C GLY A 264 10.79 13.07 -16.59
N GLU A 265 9.81 12.31 -16.06
CA GLU A 265 8.70 11.83 -16.87
C GLU A 265 7.76 12.98 -17.28
N PRO A 266 7.10 12.89 -18.44
CA PRO A 266 6.17 13.90 -18.92
C PRO A 266 5.05 14.18 -17.91
N PHE A 267 4.81 15.45 -17.60
CA PHE A 267 3.74 15.90 -16.71
C PHE A 267 2.89 16.96 -17.41
N GLY A 268 1.68 16.61 -17.75
CA GLY A 268 0.78 17.44 -18.54
C GLY A 268 -0.60 17.60 -17.92
N TYR A 269 -1.57 18.04 -18.74
CA TYR A 269 -2.95 18.27 -18.29
C TYR A 269 -3.65 17.01 -17.79
N ARG A 270 -3.27 15.84 -18.32
CA ARG A 270 -3.87 14.54 -17.93
C ARG A 270 -3.52 14.21 -16.48
N GLU A 271 -2.25 14.33 -16.13
CA GLU A 271 -1.75 14.10 -14.78
C GLU A 271 -2.39 15.09 -13.80
N VAL A 272 -2.45 16.38 -14.15
CA VAL A 272 -3.09 17.41 -13.31
C VAL A 272 -4.57 17.11 -13.08
N ILE A 273 -5.34 16.80 -14.12
CA ILE A 273 -6.79 16.51 -14.00
C ILE A 273 -6.99 15.24 -13.17
N GLY A 274 -6.22 14.18 -13.45
CA GLY A 274 -6.34 12.93 -12.71
C GLY A 274 -5.96 13.08 -11.24
N ILE A 275 -4.92 13.84 -10.91
CA ILE A 275 -4.53 14.17 -9.53
C ILE A 275 -5.65 14.93 -8.82
N ILE A 276 -6.27 15.91 -9.46
CA ILE A 276 -7.40 16.67 -8.89
C ILE A 276 -8.58 15.73 -8.59
N LEU A 277 -8.91 14.83 -9.51
CA LEU A 277 -10.01 13.87 -9.34
C LEU A 277 -9.72 12.90 -8.18
N ILE A 278 -8.53 12.29 -8.11
CA ILE A 278 -8.15 11.36 -7.04
C ILE A 278 -8.12 12.07 -5.69
N SER A 279 -7.49 13.25 -5.62
CA SER A 279 -7.44 14.05 -4.39
C SER A 279 -8.84 14.42 -3.90
N SER A 280 -9.72 14.86 -4.80
CA SER A 280 -11.13 15.16 -4.48
C SER A 280 -11.86 13.94 -3.95
N ALA A 281 -11.72 12.79 -4.62
CA ALA A 281 -12.33 11.52 -4.21
C ALA A 281 -11.89 11.10 -2.79
N SER A 282 -10.61 11.21 -2.50
CA SER A 282 -10.04 10.88 -1.18
C SER A 282 -10.53 11.84 -0.08
N MET A 283 -10.87 13.07 -0.42
CA MET A 283 -11.26 14.11 0.54
C MET A 283 -12.78 14.25 0.74
N PHE A 284 -13.63 13.75 -0.17
CA PHE A 284 -15.09 13.93 -0.06
C PHE A 284 -15.66 13.43 1.27
N GLU A 285 -15.39 12.19 1.67
CA GLU A 285 -15.91 11.68 2.94
C GLU A 285 -15.30 12.36 4.17
N PRO A 286 -13.98 12.56 4.28
CA PRO A 286 -13.39 13.32 5.37
C PRO A 286 -14.01 14.71 5.56
N VAL A 287 -14.13 15.49 4.48
CA VAL A 287 -14.68 16.86 4.51
C VAL A 287 -16.15 16.85 4.92
N MET A 288 -16.97 16.01 4.29
CA MET A 288 -18.39 15.90 4.63
C MET A 288 -18.63 15.47 6.08
N SER A 289 -17.76 14.62 6.63
CA SER A 289 -17.84 14.21 8.03
C SER A 289 -17.58 15.38 9.00
N ILE A 290 -16.71 16.30 8.63
CA ILE A 290 -16.40 17.51 9.42
C ILE A 290 -17.57 18.50 9.33
N LEU A 291 -18.08 18.75 8.11
CA LEU A 291 -19.19 19.69 7.88
C LEU A 291 -20.48 19.28 8.62
N LYS A 292 -20.85 17.99 8.55
CA LYS A 292 -22.00 17.47 9.29
C LYS A 292 -21.87 17.66 10.80
N LYS A 293 -20.66 17.54 11.36
CA LYS A 293 -20.42 17.71 12.78
C LYS A 293 -20.54 19.17 13.24
N ASN A 294 -20.17 20.12 12.39
CA ASN A 294 -20.29 21.56 12.69
C ASN A 294 -21.73 22.05 12.62
N ASN A 295 -22.60 21.38 11.83
CA ASN A 295 -24.01 21.73 11.71
C ASN A 295 -24.90 21.14 12.83
N ILE A 296 -24.36 20.30 13.73
CA ILE A 296 -25.07 19.69 14.86
C ILE A 296 -24.72 20.40 16.20
N LYS A 297 -23.78 21.33 16.16
CA LYS A 297 -23.45 22.24 17.25
C LYS A 297 -24.19 23.56 17.11
#